data_8e8f144b7b2798ca9d7138d3e0e0bc73
#
_entry.id   8e8f144b7b2798ca9d7138d3e0e0bc73
#
_cell.length_a   1.000
_cell.length_b   1.000
_cell.length_c   1.000
_cell.angle_alpha   90.00
_cell.angle_beta   90.00
_cell.angle_gamma   90.00
#
_symmetry.space_group_name_H-M   'P 1'
#
loop_
_entity.id
_entity.type
_entity.pdbx_description
1 polymer ?
#
loop_
_entity_poly.entity_id
_entity_poly.type
_entity_poly.pdbx_seq_one_letter_code
_entity_poly.pdbx_strand_id
1 'polypeptide(L)'
;MKLQRTLAPTSAPLSLSNLLSSLVGLLGGRKGRERLIGELQAKFQARGVFLVSSGKAALVLILKALAAGSERRRVIIPAYTCYSVPSAIVKAGLEVVLCDVNPRTLDFDFPELERLLDEKVLCVVPTHLFGLPADVRRVRQLCGVFGITVVEDAAQAMGAGSENRLVGTEGDVSFFSLG
;
A
#
# COMPACT_ATOMS: atom_id res chain seq x y z
N MET A 1 -1.64 30.48 -1.14
CA MET A 1 -1.67 29.01 -1.00
C MET A 1 -0.41 28.60 -0.25
N LYS A 2 -0.48 28.32 1.06
CA LYS A 2 0.68 27.89 1.86
C LYS A 2 0.88 26.40 1.57
N LEU A 3 1.92 26.08 0.80
CA LEU A 3 2.42 24.72 0.69
C LEU A 3 2.93 24.28 2.08
N GLN A 4 2.12 23.56 2.83
CA GLN A 4 2.62 22.81 3.95
C GLN A 4 3.43 21.63 3.37
N ARG A 5 4.75 21.81 3.29
CA ARG A 5 5.69 20.73 3.03
C ARG A 5 5.71 19.82 4.26
N THR A 6 4.85 18.84 4.32
CA THR A 6 5.05 17.67 5.16
C THR A 6 5.89 16.68 4.36
N LEU A 7 7.21 16.80 4.49
CA LEU A 7 8.08 15.66 4.16
C LEU A 7 7.65 14.53 5.09
N ALA A 8 7.25 13.38 4.53
CA ALA A 8 7.00 12.20 5.32
C ALA A 8 8.29 11.91 6.12
N PRO A 9 8.26 11.96 7.46
CA PRO A 9 9.44 11.70 8.24
C PRO A 9 9.89 10.25 7.99
N THR A 10 11.18 10.06 7.77
CA THR A 10 11.80 8.74 7.70
C THR A 10 11.71 8.00 9.04
N SER A 11 11.36 8.72 10.10
CA SER A 11 11.04 8.18 11.42
C SER A 11 9.96 9.05 12.07
N ALA A 12 9.01 8.44 12.77
CA ALA A 12 8.04 9.18 13.57
C ALA A 12 8.76 9.90 14.72
N PRO A 13 8.43 11.19 15.00
CA PRO A 13 9.00 11.89 16.15
C PRO A 13 8.55 11.19 17.44
N LEU A 14 9.49 10.63 18.18
CA LEU A 14 9.21 9.99 19.47
C LEU A 14 9.28 11.04 20.58
N SER A 15 8.18 11.21 21.31
CA SER A 15 8.16 12.01 22.55
C SER A 15 8.49 11.11 23.76
N LEU A 16 8.94 11.74 24.86
CA LEU A 16 9.18 11.03 26.10
C LEU A 16 7.92 10.32 26.62
N SER A 17 6.74 10.93 26.40
CA SER A 17 5.45 10.32 26.72
C SER A 17 5.17 9.06 25.89
N ASN A 18 5.58 9.03 24.61
CA ASN A 18 5.46 7.84 23.77
C ASN A 18 6.34 6.69 24.28
N LEU A 19 7.56 7.00 24.74
CA LEU A 19 8.46 6.00 25.31
C LEU A 19 7.90 5.41 26.61
N LEU A 20 7.39 6.26 27.50
CA LEU A 20 6.76 5.81 28.77
C LEU A 20 5.50 4.97 28.49
N SER A 21 4.65 5.40 27.57
CA SER A 21 3.47 4.65 27.13
C SER A 21 3.82 3.29 26.53
N SER A 22 4.92 3.23 25.75
CA SER A 22 5.41 1.97 25.17
C SER A 22 5.89 1.01 26.25
N LEU A 23 6.58 1.50 27.30
CA LEU A 23 7.03 0.70 28.42
C LEU A 23 5.86 0.10 29.19
N VAL A 24 4.82 0.88 29.45
CA VAL A 24 3.57 0.40 30.07
C VAL A 24 2.84 -0.58 29.13
N GLY A 25 2.88 -0.33 27.83
CA GLY A 25 2.28 -1.19 26.80
C GLY A 25 2.90 -2.58 26.73
N LEU A 26 4.18 -2.74 27.10
CA LEU A 26 4.82 -4.06 27.21
C LEU A 26 4.15 -4.98 28.23
N LEU A 27 3.55 -4.42 29.27
CA LEU A 27 2.81 -5.17 30.31
C LEU A 27 1.38 -5.52 29.88
N GLY A 28 0.82 -4.82 28.87
CA GLY A 28 -0.56 -4.99 28.37
C GLY A 28 -0.69 -5.62 26.97
N GLY A 29 0.34 -6.19 26.42
CA GLY A 29 0.59 -6.54 25.01
C GLY A 29 -0.60 -6.95 24.13
N ARG A 30 -1.50 -7.82 24.60
CA ARG A 30 -2.65 -8.27 23.81
C ARG A 30 -3.74 -7.20 23.66
N LYS A 31 -4.09 -6.51 24.74
CA LYS A 31 -5.11 -5.45 24.74
C LYS A 31 -4.68 -4.24 23.89
N GLY A 32 -3.40 -3.85 23.95
CA GLY A 32 -2.85 -2.78 23.11
C GLY A 32 -2.92 -3.10 21.62
N ARG A 33 -2.64 -4.35 21.24
CA ARG A 33 -2.76 -4.83 19.86
C ARG A 33 -4.20 -4.79 19.35
N GLU A 34 -5.15 -5.30 20.15
CA GLU A 34 -6.58 -5.32 19.80
C GLU A 34 -7.13 -3.90 19.64
N ARG A 35 -6.73 -2.98 20.53
CA ARG A 35 -7.08 -1.57 20.45
C ARG A 35 -6.54 -0.93 19.15
N LEU A 36 -5.27 -1.15 18.82
CA LEU A 36 -4.67 -0.63 17.59
C LEU A 36 -5.40 -1.15 16.34
N ILE A 37 -5.73 -2.45 16.31
CA ILE A 37 -6.51 -3.04 15.20
C ILE A 37 -7.86 -2.33 15.08
N GLY A 38 -8.59 -2.13 16.18
CA GLY A 38 -9.89 -1.45 16.18
C GLY A 38 -9.80 0.01 15.73
N GLU A 39 -8.79 0.75 16.19
CA GLU A 39 -8.55 2.14 15.76
C GLU A 39 -8.22 2.23 14.25
N LEU A 40 -7.41 1.31 13.73
CA LEU A 40 -7.10 1.25 12.30
C LEU A 40 -8.32 0.85 11.47
N GLN A 41 -9.10 -0.14 11.91
CA GLN A 41 -10.34 -0.52 11.25
C GLN A 41 -11.33 0.66 11.17
N ALA A 42 -11.52 1.37 12.25
CA ALA A 42 -12.41 2.53 12.30
C ALA A 42 -11.90 3.67 11.40
N LYS A 43 -10.59 3.96 11.47
CA LYS A 43 -9.98 5.07 10.72
C LYS A 43 -10.00 4.83 9.20
N PHE A 44 -9.68 3.62 8.76
CA PHE A 44 -9.60 3.28 7.33
C PHE A 44 -10.88 2.59 6.82
N GLN A 45 -11.91 2.45 7.65
CA GLN A 45 -13.16 1.75 7.34
C GLN A 45 -12.90 0.34 6.74
N ALA A 46 -11.85 -0.32 7.24
CA ALA A 46 -11.40 -1.59 6.73
C ALA A 46 -12.23 -2.76 7.31
N ARG A 47 -12.53 -3.75 6.48
CA ARG A 47 -13.22 -4.99 6.92
C ARG A 47 -12.36 -5.83 7.85
N GLY A 48 -11.04 -5.78 7.68
CA GLY A 48 -10.08 -6.50 8.51
C GLY A 48 -8.72 -5.80 8.49
N VAL A 49 -7.99 -5.90 9.61
CA VAL A 49 -6.63 -5.38 9.77
C VAL A 49 -5.75 -6.48 10.32
N PHE A 50 -4.63 -6.72 9.67
CA PHE A 50 -3.63 -7.72 10.04
C PHE A 50 -2.30 -7.03 10.35
N LEU A 51 -1.82 -7.19 11.57
CA LEU A 51 -0.50 -6.69 11.97
C LEU A 51 0.56 -7.74 11.67
N VAL A 52 1.56 -7.34 10.91
CA VAL A 52 2.67 -8.19 10.48
C VAL A 52 4.01 -7.49 10.75
N SER A 53 5.12 -8.18 10.55
CA SER A 53 6.46 -7.68 10.93
C SER A 53 6.97 -6.50 10.08
N SER A 54 6.46 -6.29 8.86
CA SER A 54 6.87 -5.18 7.98
C SER A 54 5.91 -5.02 6.79
N GLY A 55 5.94 -3.86 6.12
CA GLY A 55 5.20 -3.64 4.87
C GLY A 55 5.57 -4.66 3.77
N LYS A 56 6.85 -5.04 3.66
CA LYS A 56 7.29 -6.10 2.75
C LYS A 56 6.63 -7.46 3.09
N ALA A 57 6.54 -7.82 4.37
CA ALA A 57 5.88 -9.04 4.79
C ALA A 57 4.38 -8.99 4.50
N ALA A 58 3.75 -7.83 4.69
CA ALA A 58 2.35 -7.61 4.33
C ALA A 58 2.12 -7.87 2.83
N LEU A 59 2.91 -7.24 1.96
CA LEU A 59 2.79 -7.42 0.52
C LEU A 59 3.00 -8.88 0.10
N VAL A 60 4.01 -9.59 0.65
CA VAL A 60 4.22 -11.03 0.36
C VAL A 60 3.00 -11.85 0.72
N LEU A 61 2.37 -11.59 1.87
CA LEU A 61 1.18 -12.33 2.32
C LEU A 61 -0.03 -12.05 1.42
N ILE A 62 -0.26 -10.79 1.06
CA ILE A 62 -1.33 -10.38 0.13
C ILE A 62 -1.14 -11.09 -1.21
N LEU A 63 0.06 -11.01 -1.79
CA LEU A 63 0.35 -11.61 -3.09
C LEU A 63 0.20 -13.13 -3.08
N LYS A 64 0.64 -13.82 -2.03
CA LYS A 64 0.44 -15.26 -1.88
C LYS A 64 -1.03 -15.63 -1.74
N ALA A 65 -1.81 -14.85 -1.00
CA ALA A 65 -3.24 -15.08 -0.86
C ALA A 65 -3.98 -14.92 -2.19
N LEU A 66 -3.65 -13.87 -2.97
CA LEU A 66 -4.22 -13.67 -4.30
C LEU A 66 -3.83 -14.78 -5.28
N ALA A 67 -2.57 -15.23 -5.25
CA ALA A 67 -2.07 -16.26 -6.13
C ALA A 67 -2.63 -17.67 -5.82
N ALA A 68 -3.03 -17.94 -4.57
CA ALA A 68 -3.56 -19.22 -4.15
C ALA A 68 -4.90 -19.59 -4.84
N GLY A 69 -5.68 -18.57 -5.22
CA GLY A 69 -6.96 -18.75 -5.91
C GLY A 69 -6.93 -18.44 -7.41
N SER A 70 -5.74 -18.30 -8.03
CA SER A 70 -5.62 -17.83 -9.41
C SER A 70 -4.46 -18.50 -10.14
N GLU A 71 -4.62 -18.67 -11.46
CA GLU A 71 -3.54 -19.04 -12.38
C GLU A 71 -2.72 -17.84 -12.87
N ARG A 72 -3.17 -16.63 -12.58
CA ARG A 72 -2.48 -15.38 -12.95
C ARG A 72 -1.19 -15.23 -12.13
N ARG A 73 -0.11 -14.73 -12.76
CA ARG A 73 1.21 -14.64 -12.11
C ARG A 73 1.88 -13.28 -12.25
N ARG A 74 1.35 -12.37 -13.06
CA ARG A 74 1.96 -11.08 -13.36
C ARG A 74 1.47 -10.01 -12.40
N VAL A 75 2.41 -9.22 -11.85
CA VAL A 75 2.11 -8.09 -10.96
C VAL A 75 2.68 -6.83 -11.57
N ILE A 76 1.82 -5.88 -11.91
CA ILE A 76 2.24 -4.60 -12.47
C ILE A 76 2.55 -3.63 -11.33
N ILE A 77 3.72 -3.01 -11.38
CA ILE A 77 4.18 -2.00 -10.43
C ILE A 77 4.76 -0.79 -11.18
N PRO A 78 4.82 0.41 -10.55
CA PRO A 78 5.54 1.54 -11.13
C PRO A 78 7.02 1.21 -11.30
N ALA A 79 7.63 1.61 -12.43
CA ALA A 79 9.06 1.43 -12.66
C ALA A 79 9.92 2.21 -11.64
N TYR A 80 9.36 3.25 -11.03
CA TYR A 80 9.96 3.99 -9.93
C TYR A 80 9.23 3.71 -8.62
N THR A 81 9.76 2.81 -7.82
CA THR A 81 9.22 2.41 -6.51
C THR A 81 10.31 1.91 -5.58
N CYS A 82 9.98 1.61 -4.32
CA CYS A 82 10.90 1.03 -3.36
C CYS A 82 11.31 -0.39 -3.78
N TYR A 83 12.61 -0.70 -3.69
CA TYR A 83 13.15 -2.05 -3.97
C TYR A 83 12.43 -3.18 -3.21
N SER A 84 11.85 -2.89 -2.06
CA SER A 84 11.09 -3.87 -1.28
C SER A 84 9.88 -4.43 -2.04
N VAL A 85 9.28 -3.66 -2.97
CA VAL A 85 8.10 -4.06 -3.73
C VAL A 85 8.43 -5.18 -4.73
N PRO A 86 9.34 -5.00 -5.72
CA PRO A 86 9.70 -6.09 -6.62
C PRO A 86 10.30 -7.28 -5.88
N SER A 87 11.08 -7.05 -4.81
CA SER A 87 11.60 -8.13 -3.98
C SER A 87 10.50 -8.96 -3.29
N ALA A 88 9.38 -8.34 -2.89
CA ALA A 88 8.24 -9.05 -2.33
C ALA A 88 7.52 -9.91 -3.37
N ILE A 89 7.38 -9.40 -4.61
CA ILE A 89 6.75 -10.12 -5.73
C ILE A 89 7.55 -11.37 -6.09
N VAL A 90 8.86 -11.23 -6.26
CA VAL A 90 9.76 -12.38 -6.52
C VAL A 90 9.71 -13.40 -5.38
N LYS A 91 9.70 -12.93 -4.12
CA LYS A 91 9.58 -13.81 -2.94
C LYS A 91 8.24 -14.53 -2.88
N ALA A 92 7.19 -13.96 -3.44
CA ALA A 92 5.88 -14.62 -3.56
C ALA A 92 5.81 -15.65 -4.70
N GLY A 93 6.85 -15.77 -5.55
CA GLY A 93 6.90 -16.65 -6.71
C GLY A 93 6.14 -16.08 -7.91
N LEU A 94 6.04 -14.75 -8.00
CA LEU A 94 5.31 -14.04 -9.04
C LEU A 94 6.24 -13.27 -9.98
N GLU A 95 5.72 -12.89 -11.13
CA GLU A 95 6.42 -12.14 -12.17
C GLU A 95 6.22 -10.63 -11.99
N VAL A 96 7.32 -9.87 -12.00
CA VAL A 96 7.29 -8.41 -11.95
C VAL A 96 7.11 -7.86 -13.35
N VAL A 97 6.11 -6.99 -13.52
CA VAL A 97 5.90 -6.21 -14.75
C VAL A 97 6.05 -4.73 -14.40
N LEU A 98 6.99 -4.07 -15.03
CA LEU A 98 7.23 -2.64 -14.83
C LEU A 98 6.37 -1.83 -15.80
N CYS A 99 5.73 -0.80 -15.27
CA CYS A 99 5.03 0.22 -16.04
C CYS A 99 5.70 1.55 -15.77
N ASP A 100 5.99 2.32 -16.81
CA ASP A 100 6.59 3.64 -16.67
C ASP A 100 5.72 4.57 -15.84
N VAL A 101 6.37 5.61 -15.30
CA VAL A 101 5.72 6.62 -14.49
C VAL A 101 5.73 7.98 -15.19
N ASN A 102 4.68 8.74 -14.98
CA ASN A 102 4.65 10.14 -15.40
C ASN A 102 5.59 10.96 -14.50
N PRO A 103 6.64 11.59 -15.03
CA PRO A 103 7.65 12.28 -14.21
C PRO A 103 7.12 13.52 -13.48
N ARG A 104 5.93 14.02 -13.84
CA ARG A 104 5.32 15.18 -13.19
C ARG A 104 4.46 14.80 -11.98
N THR A 105 3.81 13.64 -12.05
CA THR A 105 2.87 13.17 -11.01
C THR A 105 3.45 12.05 -10.17
N LEU A 106 4.46 11.33 -10.66
CA LEU A 106 5.03 10.10 -10.11
C LEU A 106 4.01 8.94 -10.05
N ASP A 107 2.90 9.09 -10.73
CA ASP A 107 1.90 8.03 -10.93
C ASP A 107 2.19 7.23 -12.20
N PHE A 108 1.48 6.14 -12.43
CA PHE A 108 1.60 5.37 -13.67
C PHE A 108 1.48 6.24 -14.92
N ASP A 109 2.24 5.91 -15.96
CA ASP A 109 1.87 6.31 -17.31
C ASP A 109 0.64 5.49 -17.72
N PHE A 110 -0.54 6.12 -17.67
CA PHE A 110 -1.81 5.42 -17.84
C PHE A 110 -1.99 4.81 -19.24
N PRO A 111 -1.57 5.46 -20.35
CA PRO A 111 -1.54 4.84 -21.66
C PRO A 111 -0.72 3.55 -21.73
N GLU A 112 0.40 3.50 -21.00
CA GLU A 112 1.22 2.29 -20.93
C GLU A 112 0.56 1.25 -20.00
N LEU A 113 0.05 1.67 -18.85
CA LEU A 113 -0.67 0.77 -17.96
C LEU A 113 -1.79 0.03 -18.72
N GLU A 114 -2.60 0.76 -19.50
CA GLU A 114 -3.69 0.18 -20.28
C GLU A 114 -3.20 -0.89 -21.26
N ARG A 115 -2.04 -0.70 -21.89
CA ARG A 115 -1.43 -1.69 -22.81
C ARG A 115 -0.90 -2.93 -22.09
N LEU A 116 -0.52 -2.80 -20.81
CA LEU A 116 0.05 -3.90 -20.03
C LEU A 116 -1.02 -4.79 -19.38
N LEU A 117 -2.28 -4.30 -19.29
CA LEU A 117 -3.37 -5.06 -18.69
C LEU A 117 -3.82 -6.18 -19.62
N ASP A 118 -3.80 -7.39 -19.12
CA ASP A 118 -4.30 -8.60 -19.78
C ASP A 118 -4.80 -9.64 -18.75
N GLU A 119 -5.30 -10.75 -19.25
CA GLU A 119 -5.85 -11.85 -18.43
C GLU A 119 -4.80 -12.57 -17.55
N LYS A 120 -3.50 -12.34 -17.77
CA LYS A 120 -2.40 -12.94 -17.00
C LYS A 120 -2.02 -12.08 -15.78
N VAL A 121 -2.53 -10.85 -15.71
CA VAL A 121 -2.24 -9.93 -14.60
C VAL A 121 -3.04 -10.33 -13.37
N LEU A 122 -2.34 -10.63 -12.28
CA LEU A 122 -2.91 -10.97 -10.98
C LEU A 122 -3.40 -9.71 -10.25
N CYS A 123 -2.52 -8.72 -10.17
CA CYS A 123 -2.85 -7.44 -9.53
C CYS A 123 -1.98 -6.30 -10.06
N VAL A 124 -2.45 -5.08 -9.81
CA VAL A 124 -1.72 -3.83 -10.02
C VAL A 124 -1.47 -3.19 -8.67
N VAL A 125 -0.25 -2.65 -8.46
CA VAL A 125 0.16 -2.06 -7.17
C VAL A 125 0.48 -0.57 -7.36
N PRO A 126 -0.53 0.34 -7.34
CA PRO A 126 -0.28 1.77 -7.28
C PRO A 126 0.44 2.12 -5.98
N THR A 127 1.44 3.00 -6.08
CA THR A 127 2.28 3.39 -4.95
C THR A 127 2.10 4.88 -4.65
N HIS A 128 1.80 5.21 -3.41
CA HIS A 128 1.68 6.59 -2.92
C HIS A 128 3.06 7.10 -2.50
N LEU A 129 3.88 7.49 -3.48
CA LEU A 129 5.26 7.89 -3.26
C LEU A 129 5.35 9.22 -2.50
N PHE A 130 6.23 9.27 -1.49
CA PHE A 130 6.53 10.49 -0.72
C PHE A 130 5.29 11.16 -0.10
N GLY A 131 4.23 10.38 0.17
CA GLY A 131 2.98 10.91 0.70
C GLY A 131 2.06 11.55 -0.36
N LEU A 132 2.40 11.47 -1.65
CA LEU A 132 1.56 11.93 -2.75
C LEU A 132 0.55 10.84 -3.10
N PRO A 133 -0.77 11.14 -3.06
CA PRO A 133 -1.79 10.16 -3.46
C PRO A 133 -1.69 9.82 -4.95
N ALA A 134 -1.62 8.54 -5.28
CA ALA A 134 -1.77 8.02 -6.63
C ALA A 134 -3.26 8.02 -7.03
N ASP A 135 -3.56 8.09 -8.33
CA ASP A 135 -4.95 8.02 -8.85
C ASP A 135 -5.45 6.55 -8.90
N VAL A 136 -5.71 6.00 -7.71
CA VAL A 136 -6.18 4.62 -7.54
C VAL A 136 -7.51 4.37 -8.23
N ARG A 137 -8.38 5.40 -8.32
CA ARG A 137 -9.68 5.27 -8.99
C ARG A 137 -9.51 4.96 -10.46
N ARG A 138 -8.61 5.68 -11.12
CA ARG A 138 -8.32 5.44 -12.53
C ARG A 138 -7.70 4.06 -12.74
N VAL A 139 -6.78 3.65 -11.87
CA VAL A 139 -6.24 2.28 -11.88
C VAL A 139 -7.36 1.26 -11.74
N ARG A 140 -8.29 1.43 -10.79
CA ARG A 140 -9.44 0.53 -10.61
C ARG A 140 -10.37 0.47 -11.82
N GLN A 141 -10.63 1.61 -12.46
CA GLN A 141 -11.47 1.64 -13.67
C GLN A 141 -10.83 0.79 -14.78
N LEU A 142 -9.54 0.91 -15.02
CA LEU A 142 -8.82 0.12 -16.01
C LEU A 142 -8.78 -1.36 -15.63
N CYS A 143 -8.46 -1.66 -14.38
CA CYS A 143 -8.38 -3.04 -13.86
C CYS A 143 -9.74 -3.75 -13.85
N GLY A 144 -10.83 -3.01 -13.65
CA GLY A 144 -12.19 -3.56 -13.58
C GLY A 144 -12.63 -4.32 -14.82
N VAL A 145 -12.15 -3.93 -16.01
CA VAL A 145 -12.46 -4.58 -17.29
C VAL A 145 -12.00 -6.05 -17.29
N PHE A 146 -10.89 -6.34 -16.62
CA PHE A 146 -10.27 -7.68 -16.56
C PHE A 146 -10.50 -8.40 -15.21
N GLY A 147 -11.20 -7.77 -14.27
CA GLY A 147 -11.34 -8.28 -12.90
C GLY A 147 -9.98 -8.43 -12.18
N ILE A 148 -9.07 -7.47 -12.41
CA ILE A 148 -7.74 -7.43 -11.81
C ILE A 148 -7.82 -6.73 -10.45
N THR A 149 -7.21 -7.34 -9.43
CA THR A 149 -7.15 -6.78 -8.07
C THR A 149 -6.22 -5.56 -8.00
N VAL A 150 -6.61 -4.54 -7.28
CA VAL A 150 -5.79 -3.36 -7.00
C VAL A 150 -5.31 -3.39 -5.55
N VAL A 151 -3.98 -3.43 -5.35
CA VAL A 151 -3.32 -3.45 -4.04
C VAL A 151 -2.62 -2.12 -3.80
N GLU A 152 -3.14 -1.27 -2.91
CA GLU A 152 -2.52 0.02 -2.62
C GLU A 152 -1.26 -0.13 -1.78
N ASP A 153 -0.13 0.38 -2.29
CA ASP A 153 1.08 0.60 -1.50
C ASP A 153 1.03 1.96 -0.83
N ALA A 154 0.60 1.98 0.42
CA ALA A 154 0.52 3.17 1.26
C ALA A 154 1.66 3.24 2.31
N ALA A 155 2.77 2.51 2.08
CA ALA A 155 3.87 2.43 3.03
C ALA A 155 4.50 3.78 3.36
N GLN A 156 4.45 4.75 2.44
CA GLN A 156 5.00 6.10 2.61
C GLN A 156 3.93 7.18 2.79
N ALA A 157 2.66 6.81 2.95
CA ALA A 157 1.56 7.77 2.86
C ALA A 157 0.48 7.58 3.94
N MET A 158 0.81 6.94 5.07
CA MET A 158 -0.17 6.72 6.13
C MET A 158 -0.70 8.05 6.68
N GLY A 159 -2.01 8.25 6.60
CA GLY A 159 -2.66 9.49 7.01
C GLY A 159 -2.71 10.59 5.96
N ALA A 160 -2.06 10.40 4.81
CA ALA A 160 -2.27 11.27 3.64
C ALA A 160 -3.67 11.02 3.04
N GLY A 161 -4.14 11.98 2.27
CA GLY A 161 -5.44 11.86 1.62
C GLY A 161 -5.65 12.93 0.55
N SER A 162 -6.66 12.73 -0.27
CA SER A 162 -7.13 13.66 -1.29
C SER A 162 -8.66 13.65 -1.29
N GLU A 163 -9.29 14.83 -1.52
CA GLU A 163 -10.74 14.97 -1.64
C GLU A 163 -11.56 14.28 -0.52
N ASN A 164 -11.16 14.47 0.74
CA ASN A 164 -11.77 13.87 1.93
C ASN A 164 -11.65 12.32 2.03
N ARG A 165 -10.73 11.70 1.31
CA ARG A 165 -10.45 10.28 1.39
C ARG A 165 -9.02 10.02 1.84
N LEU A 166 -8.87 9.03 2.71
CA LEU A 166 -7.56 8.58 3.14
C LEU A 166 -6.95 7.65 2.11
N VAL A 167 -5.65 7.80 1.89
CA VAL A 167 -4.84 6.84 1.14
C VAL A 167 -4.97 5.46 1.80
N GLY A 168 -5.06 4.41 0.99
CA GLY A 168 -5.25 3.03 1.44
C GLY A 168 -6.71 2.60 1.60
N THR A 169 -7.67 3.39 1.09
CA THR A 169 -9.10 3.09 1.20
C THR A 169 -9.81 2.91 -0.15
N GLU A 170 -9.10 3.07 -1.25
CA GLU A 170 -9.70 3.03 -2.60
C GLU A 170 -9.41 1.73 -3.36
N GLY A 171 -8.35 0.99 -3.02
CA GLY A 171 -8.04 -0.33 -3.57
C GLY A 171 -8.88 -1.45 -2.96
N ASP A 172 -8.68 -2.66 -3.44
CA ASP A 172 -9.32 -3.86 -2.90
C ASP A 172 -8.63 -4.32 -1.61
N VAL A 173 -7.31 -4.10 -1.54
CA VAL A 173 -6.43 -4.35 -0.39
C VAL A 173 -5.41 -3.23 -0.32
N SER A 174 -4.98 -2.88 0.88
CA SER A 174 -3.90 -1.92 1.09
C SER A 174 -2.90 -2.42 2.13
N PHE A 175 -1.67 -1.94 2.05
CA PHE A 175 -0.69 -2.16 3.10
C PHE A 175 0.05 -0.87 3.45
N PHE A 176 0.49 -0.82 4.71
CA PHE A 176 1.21 0.31 5.29
C PHE A 176 2.50 -0.17 5.92
N SER A 177 3.43 0.77 6.15
CA SER A 177 4.61 0.56 6.97
C SER A 177 4.64 1.59 8.08
N LEU A 178 5.00 1.16 9.29
CA LEU A 178 5.10 2.05 10.44
C LEU A 178 6.56 2.46 10.73
N GLY A 179 7.48 2.15 9.81
CA GLY A 179 8.92 2.35 9.94
C GLY A 179 9.67 1.09 10.25
#